data_e7e4d34c69fcd50531e1cbbf7e893931
#
_entry.id   e7e4d34c69fcd50531e1cbbf7e893931
#
_cell.length_a   1.000
_cell.length_b   1.000
_cell.length_c   1.000
_cell.angle_alpha   90.00
_cell.angle_beta   90.00
_cell.angle_gamma   90.00
#
_symmetry.space_group_name_H-M   'P 1'
#
loop_
_entity.id
_entity.type
_entity.pdbx_description
1 polymer ?
#
loop_
_entity_poly.entity_id
_entity_poly.type
_entity_poly.pdbx_seq_one_letter_code
_entity_poly.pdbx_strand_id
1 'polypeptide(L)'
;MILAAALAICAASCSEWTDPDPKFHDPVNINSEAYYQALREYKKTDHAICFGWFSGWTGTGSDLYNQLRGIPDSMDVVSIWGGKTGLSKEQKADMKEVQTKKGTKVLWCQHVVDLGRDITPAGHTALEYWGWNGSSYDGSDEADEAIRKYARAIVDTVKHYGYDGCDFDYEPNFGYRGNISGSPAAMHVFLSEIANHMGPTSGSDLILAVDGEPQTLLAETGPLLDYYIIQAYYCPGDYNLDQRFSGLLAKFGVLEDEETIMRKTVWCEDFEKYQTSGGCDFVTRDGIHTWSLMGMAMYYRPSLPGCRTGGVGAYRFNLGRSKSDYYHLRAAIQQMNPASK
;
A
#
# COMPACT_ATOMS: atom_id res chain seq x y z
N MET A 1 -18.55 87.43 6.71
CA MET A 1 -19.43 86.42 6.11
C MET A 1 -18.52 85.40 5.43
N ILE A 2 -18.33 84.26 6.12
CA ILE A 2 -17.47 83.17 5.58
C ILE A 2 -18.40 82.01 5.42
N LEU A 3 -18.56 81.57 4.15
CA LEU A 3 -19.34 80.36 3.81
C LEU A 3 -18.51 79.12 4.13
N ALA A 4 -19.00 78.29 4.97
CA ALA A 4 -18.47 76.95 5.22
C ALA A 4 -19.09 75.96 4.21
N ALA A 5 -18.28 75.47 3.32
CA ALA A 5 -18.66 74.39 2.43
C ALA A 5 -18.43 73.04 3.15
N ALA A 6 -19.50 72.35 3.45
CA ALA A 6 -19.45 71.02 4.00
C ALA A 6 -19.17 70.02 2.88
N LEU A 7 -18.00 69.39 2.92
CA LEU A 7 -17.63 68.27 2.05
C LEU A 7 -18.28 67.00 2.61
N ALA A 8 -19.33 66.54 1.96
CA ALA A 8 -19.90 65.22 2.22
C ALA A 8 -19.00 64.15 1.55
N ILE A 9 -18.18 63.47 2.32
CA ILE A 9 -17.43 62.30 1.87
C ILE A 9 -18.43 61.12 1.90
N CYS A 10 -18.92 60.75 0.71
CA CYS A 10 -19.62 59.47 0.56
C CYS A 10 -18.61 58.35 0.79
N ALA A 11 -18.64 57.76 1.93
CA ALA A 11 -18.04 56.44 2.16
C ALA A 11 -18.84 55.41 1.36
N ALA A 12 -18.46 55.22 0.09
CA ALA A 12 -18.84 54.03 -0.65
C ALA A 12 -18.15 52.86 0.04
N SER A 13 -18.86 52.22 0.94
CA SER A 13 -18.50 50.92 1.45
C SER A 13 -18.46 49.95 0.27
N CYS A 14 -17.27 49.58 -0.17
CA CYS A 14 -17.10 48.44 -1.04
C CYS A 14 -17.41 47.19 -0.24
N SER A 15 -18.71 46.82 -0.21
CA SER A 15 -19.18 45.56 0.34
C SER A 15 -19.08 44.42 -0.67
N GLU A 16 -18.18 44.51 -1.62
CA GLU A 16 -17.86 43.44 -2.59
C GLU A 16 -16.39 43.00 -2.48
N TRP A 17 -15.90 42.87 -1.25
CA TRP A 17 -14.93 41.85 -1.03
C TRP A 17 -15.71 40.54 -0.88
N THR A 18 -16.23 40.04 -2.00
CA THR A 18 -16.44 38.63 -2.18
C THR A 18 -15.10 38.00 -1.84
N ASP A 19 -15.03 37.21 -0.78
CA ASP A 19 -13.94 36.27 -0.61
C ASP A 19 -13.69 35.68 -2.00
N PRO A 20 -12.45 35.73 -2.52
CA PRO A 20 -12.16 35.02 -3.74
C PRO A 20 -12.51 33.59 -3.40
N ASP A 21 -13.62 33.11 -3.97
CA ASP A 21 -13.92 31.69 -4.00
C ASP A 21 -12.62 31.07 -4.44
N PRO A 22 -11.88 30.35 -3.58
CA PRO A 22 -10.62 29.81 -3.99
C PRO A 22 -10.96 28.89 -5.13
N LYS A 23 -10.82 29.35 -6.35
CA LYS A 23 -10.82 28.50 -7.53
C LYS A 23 -9.62 27.62 -7.30
N PHE A 24 -9.82 26.55 -6.54
CA PHE A 24 -8.91 25.45 -6.49
C PHE A 24 -8.80 24.97 -7.92
N HIS A 25 -7.79 25.45 -8.61
CA HIS A 25 -7.31 24.77 -9.77
C HIS A 25 -6.84 23.43 -9.21
N ASP A 26 -7.75 22.47 -9.25
CA ASP A 26 -7.41 21.11 -8.85
C ASP A 26 -6.32 20.65 -9.82
N PRO A 27 -5.04 20.63 -9.41
CA PRO A 27 -3.94 20.26 -10.30
C PRO A 27 -4.05 18.81 -10.76
N VAL A 28 -4.98 18.06 -10.19
CA VAL A 28 -5.25 16.65 -10.45
C VAL A 28 -6.16 16.44 -11.68
N ASN A 29 -6.84 17.47 -12.17
CA ASN A 29 -7.80 17.38 -13.27
C ASN A 29 -7.27 17.85 -14.63
N ILE A 30 -5.95 17.81 -14.85
CA ILE A 30 -5.34 18.28 -16.09
C ILE A 30 -5.58 17.30 -17.25
N ASN A 31 -5.75 16.00 -16.95
CA ASN A 31 -5.85 14.95 -17.95
C ASN A 31 -7.31 14.72 -18.41
N SER A 32 -7.50 14.37 -19.67
CA SER A 32 -8.81 14.06 -20.24
C SER A 32 -9.36 12.73 -19.73
N GLU A 33 -10.68 12.52 -19.83
CA GLU A 33 -11.29 11.21 -19.52
C GLU A 33 -10.73 10.10 -20.42
N ALA A 34 -10.40 10.40 -21.67
CA ALA A 34 -9.76 9.41 -22.56
C ALA A 34 -8.39 8.95 -22.02
N TYR A 35 -7.61 9.85 -21.42
CA TYR A 35 -6.37 9.50 -20.73
C TYR A 35 -6.64 8.54 -19.55
N TYR A 36 -7.61 8.88 -18.69
CA TYR A 36 -7.93 8.03 -17.53
C TYR A 36 -8.52 6.68 -17.94
N GLN A 37 -9.27 6.63 -19.01
CA GLN A 37 -9.73 5.35 -19.56
C GLN A 37 -8.56 4.49 -20.03
N ALA A 38 -7.63 5.06 -20.80
CA ALA A 38 -6.41 4.33 -21.24
C ALA A 38 -5.56 3.88 -20.04
N LEU A 39 -5.42 4.72 -19.01
CA LEU A 39 -4.72 4.38 -17.77
C LEU A 39 -5.37 3.19 -17.05
N ARG A 40 -6.69 3.18 -16.91
CA ARG A 40 -7.42 2.07 -16.29
C ARG A 40 -7.28 0.77 -17.09
N GLU A 41 -7.30 0.84 -18.41
CA GLU A 41 -7.06 -0.34 -19.26
C GLU A 41 -5.62 -0.84 -19.13
N TYR A 42 -4.63 0.07 -19.09
CA TYR A 42 -3.24 -0.28 -18.85
C TYR A 42 -3.07 -1.02 -17.51
N LYS A 43 -3.68 -0.51 -16.44
CA LYS A 43 -3.59 -1.13 -15.08
C LYS A 43 -4.23 -2.53 -14.98
N LYS A 44 -5.00 -2.95 -15.98
CA LYS A 44 -5.52 -4.33 -16.08
C LYS A 44 -4.55 -5.27 -16.80
N THR A 45 -3.51 -4.74 -17.45
CA THR A 45 -2.53 -5.57 -18.16
C THR A 45 -1.52 -6.18 -17.19
N ASP A 46 -0.80 -7.19 -17.64
CA ASP A 46 0.33 -7.75 -16.91
C ASP A 46 1.54 -6.80 -16.97
N HIS A 47 1.83 -6.08 -15.86
CA HIS A 47 2.92 -5.13 -15.73
C HIS A 47 3.50 -5.17 -14.32
N ALA A 48 4.69 -4.57 -14.10
CA ALA A 48 5.25 -4.42 -12.76
C ALA A 48 4.51 -3.30 -12.01
N ILE A 49 3.96 -3.62 -10.84
CA ILE A 49 3.17 -2.64 -10.08
C ILE A 49 4.03 -1.63 -9.33
N CYS A 50 3.49 -0.43 -9.13
CA CYS A 50 3.98 0.49 -8.12
C CYS A 50 3.09 0.41 -6.88
N PHE A 51 3.72 0.01 -5.77
CA PHE A 51 3.10 -0.13 -4.45
C PHE A 51 3.56 0.98 -3.51
N GLY A 52 2.78 1.29 -2.47
CA GLY A 52 3.29 2.13 -1.39
C GLY A 52 2.35 2.29 -0.21
N TRP A 53 2.94 2.43 0.99
CA TRP A 53 2.18 2.77 2.19
C TRP A 53 1.99 4.27 2.29
N PHE A 54 0.72 4.67 2.41
CA PHE A 54 0.30 6.07 2.54
C PHE A 54 0.03 6.40 4.00
N SER A 55 0.77 7.32 4.56
CA SER A 55 0.63 7.75 5.96
C SER A 55 -0.09 9.08 6.11
N GLY A 56 -0.78 9.26 7.26
CA GLY A 56 -1.42 10.54 7.56
C GLY A 56 -2.61 10.90 6.67
N TRP A 57 -3.30 9.92 6.12
CA TRP A 57 -4.46 10.13 5.25
C TRP A 57 -5.62 10.79 5.97
N THR A 58 -6.05 11.95 5.49
CA THR A 58 -7.22 12.67 6.00
C THR A 58 -8.33 12.83 4.95
N GLY A 59 -8.02 12.75 3.66
CA GLY A 59 -8.92 13.03 2.55
C GLY A 59 -9.23 14.54 2.40
N THR A 60 -8.56 15.40 3.17
CA THR A 60 -8.77 16.85 3.19
C THR A 60 -7.43 17.60 3.19
N GLY A 61 -7.47 18.90 2.92
CA GLY A 61 -6.29 19.77 2.90
C GLY A 61 -6.14 20.47 1.55
N SER A 62 -5.42 21.59 1.55
CA SER A 62 -5.25 22.44 0.37
C SER A 62 -4.14 21.96 -0.57
N ASP A 63 -3.16 21.22 -0.05
CA ASP A 63 -1.94 20.85 -0.77
C ASP A 63 -1.95 19.40 -1.32
N LEU A 64 -3.03 18.67 -1.14
CA LEU A 64 -3.18 17.26 -1.51
C LEU A 64 -2.17 16.29 -0.83
N TYR A 65 -1.38 16.75 0.12
CA TYR A 65 -0.36 15.93 0.79
C TYR A 65 -0.96 14.73 1.54
N ASN A 66 -2.13 14.94 2.17
CA ASN A 66 -2.85 13.94 2.95
C ASN A 66 -4.08 13.38 2.21
N GLN A 67 -4.05 13.42 0.87
CA GLN A 67 -5.14 13.00 0.00
C GLN A 67 -4.65 12.01 -1.06
N LEU A 68 -5.38 10.92 -1.26
CA LEU A 68 -5.07 9.92 -2.27
C LEU A 68 -5.15 10.49 -3.70
N ARG A 69 -6.08 11.38 -3.97
CA ARG A 69 -6.17 12.03 -5.29
C ARG A 69 -4.89 12.79 -5.70
N GLY A 70 -4.03 13.14 -4.73
CA GLY A 70 -2.75 13.79 -4.97
C GLY A 70 -1.59 12.87 -5.35
N ILE A 71 -1.76 11.55 -5.35
CA ILE A 71 -0.72 10.59 -5.72
C ILE A 71 -0.52 10.55 -7.24
N PRO A 72 0.64 10.07 -7.74
CA PRO A 72 0.85 9.85 -9.16
C PRO A 72 -0.24 8.97 -9.78
N ASP A 73 -0.69 9.31 -10.99
CA ASP A 73 -1.69 8.51 -11.72
C ASP A 73 -1.20 7.08 -11.98
N SER A 74 0.12 6.91 -12.13
CA SER A 74 0.78 5.62 -12.37
C SER A 74 0.94 4.73 -11.13
N MET A 75 0.50 5.17 -9.94
CA MET A 75 0.43 4.28 -8.75
C MET A 75 -0.65 3.22 -8.94
N ASP A 76 -0.27 1.95 -8.79
CA ASP A 76 -1.18 0.82 -8.96
C ASP A 76 -1.87 0.46 -7.66
N VAL A 77 -1.11 0.35 -6.58
CA VAL A 77 -1.59 -0.10 -5.27
C VAL A 77 -1.12 0.83 -4.16
N VAL A 78 -2.05 1.27 -3.34
CA VAL A 78 -1.78 2.07 -2.14
C VAL A 78 -2.30 1.34 -0.92
N SER A 79 -1.45 1.08 0.05
CA SER A 79 -1.81 0.51 1.35
C SER A 79 -1.92 1.63 2.41
N ILE A 80 -3.05 1.72 3.11
CA ILE A 80 -3.28 2.77 4.11
C ILE A 80 -2.56 2.41 5.40
N TRP A 81 -1.41 3.05 5.61
CA TRP A 81 -0.59 2.83 6.80
C TRP A 81 -1.28 3.28 8.08
N GLY A 82 -1.24 2.41 9.10
CA GLY A 82 -1.88 2.63 10.38
C GLY A 82 -3.34 2.20 10.42
N GLY A 83 -3.81 1.53 9.38
CA GLY A 83 -5.15 0.95 9.23
C GLY A 83 -6.26 1.98 9.53
N LYS A 84 -7.31 2.03 8.77
CA LYS A 84 -8.42 2.93 9.07
C LYS A 84 -9.75 2.18 9.01
N THR A 85 -10.38 2.08 10.17
CA THR A 85 -11.82 1.88 10.31
C THR A 85 -12.48 3.21 10.63
N GLY A 86 -13.78 3.35 10.44
CA GLY A 86 -14.48 4.62 10.73
C GLY A 86 -14.10 5.77 9.77
N LEU A 87 -13.99 5.48 8.47
CA LEU A 87 -13.63 6.48 7.46
C LEU A 87 -14.59 7.66 7.45
N SER A 88 -14.05 8.89 7.42
CA SER A 88 -14.81 10.11 7.22
C SER A 88 -15.46 10.14 5.84
N LYS A 89 -16.41 11.06 5.63
CA LYS A 89 -17.05 11.28 4.32
C LYS A 89 -16.02 11.68 3.27
N GLU A 90 -15.05 12.51 3.66
CA GLU A 90 -13.98 13.00 2.79
C GLU A 90 -13.02 11.88 2.41
N GLN A 91 -12.63 11.02 3.35
CA GLN A 91 -11.79 9.85 3.07
C GLN A 91 -12.48 8.87 2.11
N LYS A 92 -13.78 8.60 2.32
CA LYS A 92 -14.56 7.75 1.40
C LYS A 92 -14.62 8.33 0.00
N ALA A 93 -14.81 9.64 -0.12
CA ALA A 93 -14.87 10.32 -1.42
C ALA A 93 -13.50 10.31 -2.13
N ASP A 94 -12.41 10.60 -1.39
CA ASP A 94 -11.04 10.61 -1.88
C ASP A 94 -10.60 9.20 -2.37
N MET A 95 -10.90 8.16 -1.59
CA MET A 95 -10.64 6.76 -1.98
C MET A 95 -11.43 6.38 -3.23
N LYS A 96 -12.74 6.68 -3.24
CA LYS A 96 -13.60 6.38 -4.38
C LYS A 96 -13.12 7.06 -5.67
N GLU A 97 -12.62 8.30 -5.56
CA GLU A 97 -12.08 9.03 -6.70
C GLU A 97 -10.89 8.30 -7.31
N VAL A 98 -9.86 7.92 -6.53
CA VAL A 98 -8.69 7.25 -7.10
C VAL A 98 -8.99 5.87 -7.64
N GLN A 99 -9.88 5.12 -6.97
CA GLN A 99 -10.33 3.82 -7.44
C GLN A 99 -11.04 3.91 -8.81
N THR A 100 -11.99 4.85 -8.94
CA THR A 100 -12.83 4.93 -10.15
C THR A 100 -12.17 5.69 -11.29
N LYS A 101 -11.41 6.76 -10.98
CA LYS A 101 -10.81 7.61 -11.99
C LYS A 101 -9.45 7.07 -12.44
N LYS A 102 -8.56 6.78 -11.48
CA LYS A 102 -7.18 6.35 -11.78
C LYS A 102 -7.05 4.82 -11.89
N GLY A 103 -8.01 4.05 -11.40
CA GLY A 103 -7.90 2.58 -11.30
C GLY A 103 -6.89 2.13 -10.25
N THR A 104 -6.51 3.01 -9.33
CA THR A 104 -5.59 2.68 -8.24
C THR A 104 -6.31 1.84 -7.20
N LYS A 105 -5.75 0.71 -6.82
CA LYS A 105 -6.24 -0.14 -5.74
C LYS A 105 -5.84 0.42 -4.39
N VAL A 106 -6.78 0.45 -3.43
CA VAL A 106 -6.54 0.95 -2.08
C VAL A 106 -6.74 -0.20 -1.09
N LEU A 107 -5.68 -0.59 -0.42
CA LEU A 107 -5.68 -1.68 0.55
C LEU A 107 -5.76 -1.15 1.98
N TRP A 108 -6.33 -1.95 2.85
CA TRP A 108 -6.22 -1.76 4.29
C TRP A 108 -4.94 -2.42 4.81
N CYS A 109 -3.99 -1.63 5.32
CA CYS A 109 -2.81 -2.14 6.00
C CYS A 109 -3.20 -2.61 7.41
N GLN A 110 -2.98 -3.88 7.69
CA GLN A 110 -3.30 -4.50 8.97
C GLN A 110 -2.06 -5.13 9.58
N HIS A 111 -1.62 -4.60 10.72
CA HIS A 111 -0.52 -5.20 11.46
C HIS A 111 -1.00 -6.44 12.22
N VAL A 112 -0.57 -7.62 11.78
CA VAL A 112 -0.99 -8.90 12.38
C VAL A 112 -0.10 -9.25 13.55
N VAL A 113 -0.67 -9.25 14.75
CA VAL A 113 0.01 -9.68 16.00
C VAL A 113 -0.86 -10.65 16.77
N ASP A 114 -1.94 -10.15 17.36
CA ASP A 114 -2.85 -10.92 18.22
C ASP A 114 -4.25 -10.99 17.64
N LEU A 115 -4.96 -12.03 18.05
CA LEU A 115 -6.37 -12.23 17.74
C LEU A 115 -7.22 -11.01 18.12
N GLY A 116 -8.01 -10.52 17.16
CA GLY A 116 -8.95 -9.44 17.39
C GLY A 116 -8.35 -8.04 17.43
N ARG A 117 -7.05 -7.90 17.15
CA ARG A 117 -6.40 -6.59 17.10
C ARG A 117 -7.17 -5.64 16.18
N ASP A 118 -7.35 -4.41 16.64
CA ASP A 118 -7.99 -3.27 15.96
C ASP A 118 -9.49 -3.39 15.65
N ILE A 119 -10.10 -4.58 15.77
CA ILE A 119 -11.52 -4.79 15.47
C ILE A 119 -12.32 -5.50 16.57
N THR A 120 -11.70 -5.82 17.71
CA THR A 120 -12.48 -6.23 18.89
C THR A 120 -13.31 -5.04 19.36
N PRO A 121 -14.66 -5.18 19.48
CA PRO A 121 -15.51 -4.08 19.91
C PRO A 121 -15.14 -3.56 21.30
N ALA A 122 -15.28 -2.25 21.49
CA ALA A 122 -15.00 -1.62 22.78
C ALA A 122 -15.82 -2.27 23.91
N GLY A 123 -15.17 -2.54 25.04
CA GLY A 123 -15.79 -3.15 26.22
C GLY A 123 -15.77 -4.67 26.23
N HIS A 124 -15.23 -5.33 25.20
CA HIS A 124 -15.05 -6.78 25.14
C HIS A 124 -13.57 -7.15 25.20
N THR A 125 -13.29 -8.29 25.84
CA THR A 125 -12.00 -8.96 25.72
C THR A 125 -11.96 -9.86 24.48
N ALA A 126 -10.77 -10.27 24.04
CA ALA A 126 -10.64 -11.20 22.93
C ALA A 126 -11.33 -12.54 23.22
N LEU A 127 -11.24 -13.05 24.46
CA LEU A 127 -11.91 -14.28 24.87
C LEU A 127 -13.44 -14.17 24.74
N GLU A 128 -14.02 -13.11 25.29
CA GLU A 128 -15.49 -12.93 25.29
C GLU A 128 -16.05 -12.79 23.87
N TYR A 129 -15.32 -12.11 23.00
CA TYR A 129 -15.82 -11.80 21.68
C TYR A 129 -15.45 -12.86 20.63
N TRP A 130 -14.20 -13.35 20.66
CA TRP A 130 -13.70 -14.30 19.67
C TRP A 130 -13.81 -15.75 20.11
N GLY A 131 -13.79 -16.02 21.40
CA GLY A 131 -13.93 -17.34 21.98
C GLY A 131 -12.61 -18.01 22.38
N TRP A 132 -11.47 -17.35 22.14
CA TRP A 132 -10.14 -17.83 22.51
C TRP A 132 -9.21 -16.66 22.80
N ASN A 133 -8.27 -16.82 23.76
CA ASN A 133 -7.22 -15.83 24.04
C ASN A 133 -5.94 -16.48 24.57
N GLY A 134 -5.59 -17.64 24.11
CA GLY A 134 -4.32 -18.28 24.44
C GLY A 134 -3.14 -17.35 24.17
N SER A 135 -2.09 -17.43 24.97
CA SER A 135 -0.88 -16.62 24.80
C SER A 135 -0.03 -17.04 23.59
N SER A 136 -0.26 -18.25 23.11
CA SER A 136 0.33 -18.82 21.90
C SER A 136 -0.65 -19.80 21.27
N TYR A 137 -0.58 -19.92 19.96
CA TYR A 137 -1.40 -20.87 19.20
C TYR A 137 -1.07 -22.32 19.64
N ASP A 138 -2.10 -23.09 19.93
CA ASP A 138 -2.01 -24.46 20.45
C ASP A 138 -2.57 -25.54 19.49
N GLY A 139 -3.13 -25.11 18.35
CA GLY A 139 -3.72 -26.01 17.35
C GLY A 139 -5.06 -26.59 17.76
N SER A 140 -5.72 -26.03 18.77
CA SER A 140 -7.06 -26.49 19.18
C SER A 140 -8.14 -26.02 18.20
N ASP A 141 -9.25 -26.75 18.13
CA ASP A 141 -10.42 -26.37 17.33
C ASP A 141 -10.99 -25.00 17.76
N GLU A 142 -10.89 -24.69 19.06
CA GLU A 142 -11.31 -23.38 19.60
C GLU A 142 -10.44 -22.24 19.10
N ALA A 143 -9.11 -22.43 19.07
CA ALA A 143 -8.18 -21.45 18.52
C ALA A 143 -8.43 -21.25 17.01
N ASP A 144 -8.56 -22.33 16.27
CA ASP A 144 -8.83 -22.30 14.83
C ASP A 144 -10.14 -21.57 14.51
N GLU A 145 -11.24 -21.88 15.20
CA GLU A 145 -12.52 -21.23 14.92
C GLU A 145 -12.51 -19.74 15.30
N ALA A 146 -11.85 -19.38 16.40
CA ALA A 146 -11.67 -17.99 16.81
C ALA A 146 -10.86 -17.20 15.77
N ILE A 147 -9.77 -17.78 15.23
CA ILE A 147 -8.95 -17.16 14.18
C ILE A 147 -9.76 -17.01 12.89
N ARG A 148 -10.51 -18.02 12.48
CA ARG A 148 -11.40 -17.93 11.29
C ARG A 148 -12.49 -16.87 11.47
N LYS A 149 -13.11 -16.80 12.66
CA LYS A 149 -14.09 -15.76 12.97
C LYS A 149 -13.49 -14.36 12.84
N TYR A 150 -12.27 -14.16 13.34
CA TYR A 150 -11.53 -12.91 13.20
C TYR A 150 -11.21 -12.60 11.74
N ALA A 151 -10.72 -13.59 10.99
CA ALA A 151 -10.43 -13.46 9.56
C ALA A 151 -11.68 -13.03 8.75
N ARG A 152 -12.85 -13.63 9.01
CA ARG A 152 -14.12 -13.23 8.40
C ARG A 152 -14.50 -11.79 8.74
N ALA A 153 -14.28 -11.35 9.98
CA ALA A 153 -14.56 -9.97 10.38
C ALA A 153 -13.62 -8.96 9.70
N ILE A 154 -12.37 -9.33 9.41
CA ILE A 154 -11.45 -8.54 8.56
C ILE A 154 -12.03 -8.41 7.15
N VAL A 155 -12.46 -9.51 6.53
CA VAL A 155 -13.10 -9.52 5.20
C VAL A 155 -14.33 -8.61 5.17
N ASP A 156 -15.19 -8.70 6.18
CA ASP A 156 -16.39 -7.86 6.29
C ASP A 156 -16.02 -6.38 6.43
N THR A 157 -14.94 -6.07 7.17
CA THR A 157 -14.42 -4.71 7.32
C THR A 157 -13.92 -4.15 5.98
N VAL A 158 -13.15 -4.92 5.22
CA VAL A 158 -12.68 -4.54 3.87
C VAL A 158 -13.87 -4.20 2.97
N LYS A 159 -14.85 -5.09 2.91
CA LYS A 159 -16.06 -4.91 2.09
C LYS A 159 -16.89 -3.71 2.55
N HIS A 160 -17.06 -3.54 3.87
CA HIS A 160 -17.84 -2.46 4.45
C HIS A 160 -17.29 -1.07 4.11
N TYR A 161 -15.98 -0.91 4.18
CA TYR A 161 -15.31 0.37 3.87
C TYR A 161 -15.01 0.57 2.39
N GLY A 162 -15.10 -0.48 1.57
CA GLY A 162 -14.85 -0.42 0.13
C GLY A 162 -13.36 -0.40 -0.22
N TYR A 163 -12.51 -1.00 0.62
CA TYR A 163 -11.12 -1.27 0.27
C TYR A 163 -11.03 -2.33 -0.84
N ASP A 164 -9.97 -2.31 -1.63
CA ASP A 164 -9.69 -3.28 -2.68
C ASP A 164 -8.94 -4.52 -2.17
N GLY A 165 -8.84 -4.72 -0.86
CA GLY A 165 -8.18 -5.86 -0.24
C GLY A 165 -7.41 -5.50 1.02
N CYS A 166 -6.52 -6.39 1.43
CA CYS A 166 -5.63 -6.23 2.58
C CYS A 166 -4.17 -6.44 2.22
N ASP A 167 -3.35 -5.69 2.95
CA ASP A 167 -1.92 -5.84 3.06
C ASP A 167 -1.62 -6.14 4.54
N PHE A 168 -1.10 -7.34 4.82
CA PHE A 168 -0.84 -7.79 6.18
C PHE A 168 0.63 -7.59 6.53
N ASP A 169 0.89 -6.60 7.41
CA ASP A 169 2.20 -6.34 7.98
C ASP A 169 2.54 -7.45 9.00
N TYR A 170 3.41 -8.37 8.58
CA TYR A 170 3.76 -9.59 9.30
C TYR A 170 5.26 -9.63 9.58
N GLU A 171 5.65 -9.30 10.81
CA GLU A 171 7.03 -9.13 11.24
C GLU A 171 7.36 -9.91 12.54
N PRO A 172 7.22 -11.26 12.57
CA PRO A 172 7.35 -12.04 13.81
C PRO A 172 8.75 -12.00 14.43
N ASN A 173 9.80 -11.67 13.67
CA ASN A 173 11.18 -11.60 14.17
C ASN A 173 11.62 -10.18 14.56
N PHE A 174 10.78 -9.15 14.32
CA PHE A 174 11.07 -7.76 14.67
C PHE A 174 10.31 -7.27 15.92
N GLY A 175 9.90 -8.19 16.81
CA GLY A 175 9.27 -7.83 18.09
C GLY A 175 7.74 -7.81 18.07
N TYR A 176 7.11 -8.18 16.95
CA TYR A 176 5.66 -8.23 16.79
C TYR A 176 5.10 -9.65 16.85
N ARG A 177 5.57 -10.43 17.83
CA ARG A 177 5.23 -11.83 18.00
C ARG A 177 4.08 -12.01 19.00
N GLY A 178 2.87 -12.13 18.49
CA GLY A 178 1.67 -12.39 19.25
C GLY A 178 1.14 -13.82 19.07
N ASN A 179 -0.10 -14.04 19.51
CA ASN A 179 -0.69 -15.38 19.48
C ASN A 179 -1.10 -15.84 18.06
N ILE A 180 -1.23 -14.94 17.08
CA ILE A 180 -1.37 -15.29 15.66
C ILE A 180 0.00 -15.22 14.98
N SER A 181 0.66 -14.06 14.98
CA SER A 181 1.91 -13.85 14.24
C SER A 181 3.06 -14.71 14.74
N GLY A 182 3.01 -15.15 15.98
CA GLY A 182 4.02 -16.03 16.58
C GLY A 182 4.02 -17.47 16.05
N SER A 183 3.01 -17.87 15.28
CA SER A 183 2.85 -19.23 14.74
C SER A 183 2.56 -19.20 13.24
N PRO A 184 3.45 -19.75 12.39
CA PRO A 184 3.15 -19.90 10.96
C PRO A 184 1.89 -20.74 10.69
N ALA A 185 1.55 -21.70 11.59
CA ALA A 185 0.32 -22.48 11.47
C ALA A 185 -0.93 -21.63 11.75
N ALA A 186 -0.91 -20.77 12.79
CA ALA A 186 -2.00 -19.82 13.05
C ALA A 186 -2.18 -18.84 11.89
N MET A 187 -1.08 -18.33 11.35
CA MET A 187 -1.10 -17.46 10.14
C MET A 187 -1.69 -18.19 8.94
N HIS A 188 -1.41 -19.48 8.77
CA HIS A 188 -2.00 -20.27 7.69
C HIS A 188 -3.51 -20.43 7.87
N VAL A 189 -4.01 -20.71 9.08
CA VAL A 189 -5.45 -20.76 9.38
C VAL A 189 -6.09 -19.40 9.07
N PHE A 190 -5.47 -18.31 9.50
CA PHE A 190 -5.94 -16.94 9.30
C PHE A 190 -6.02 -16.58 7.81
N LEU A 191 -4.91 -16.73 7.08
CA LEU A 191 -4.82 -16.35 5.66
C LEU A 191 -5.64 -17.29 4.76
N SER A 192 -5.78 -18.57 5.11
CA SER A 192 -6.61 -19.52 4.36
C SER A 192 -8.10 -19.16 4.44
N GLU A 193 -8.57 -18.70 5.60
CA GLU A 193 -9.96 -18.23 5.72
C GLU A 193 -10.20 -16.95 4.89
N ILE A 194 -9.26 -16.01 4.92
CA ILE A 194 -9.32 -14.79 4.11
C ILE A 194 -9.26 -15.12 2.63
N ALA A 195 -8.46 -16.10 2.21
CA ALA A 195 -8.27 -16.50 0.82
C ALA A 195 -9.55 -17.08 0.17
N ASN A 196 -10.57 -17.43 0.95
CA ASN A 196 -11.89 -17.74 0.41
C ASN A 196 -12.60 -16.50 -0.19
N HIS A 197 -12.10 -15.30 0.08
CA HIS A 197 -12.75 -14.03 -0.27
C HIS A 197 -11.85 -13.03 -0.98
N MET A 198 -10.54 -13.14 -0.84
CA MET A 198 -9.51 -12.25 -1.43
C MET A 198 -8.36 -13.10 -1.96
N GLY A 199 -7.56 -12.51 -2.85
CA GLY A 199 -6.39 -13.18 -3.41
C GLY A 199 -6.71 -14.07 -4.61
N PRO A 200 -5.69 -14.67 -5.24
CA PRO A 200 -5.79 -15.31 -6.55
C PRO A 200 -6.67 -16.57 -6.56
N THR A 201 -6.90 -17.18 -5.41
CA THR A 201 -7.73 -18.40 -5.30
C THR A 201 -9.20 -18.13 -5.03
N SER A 202 -9.58 -16.90 -4.68
CA SER A 202 -10.93 -16.53 -4.25
C SER A 202 -11.92 -16.33 -5.41
N GLY A 203 -11.43 -16.06 -6.62
CA GLY A 203 -12.23 -15.63 -7.75
C GLY A 203 -12.76 -14.20 -7.65
N SER A 204 -12.28 -13.41 -6.68
CA SER A 204 -12.60 -11.97 -6.54
C SER A 204 -11.44 -11.10 -7.01
N ASP A 205 -11.71 -9.79 -7.23
CA ASP A 205 -10.69 -8.80 -7.58
C ASP A 205 -10.02 -8.16 -6.34
N LEU A 206 -10.30 -8.68 -5.13
CA LEU A 206 -9.72 -8.18 -3.89
C LEU A 206 -8.33 -8.77 -3.68
N ILE A 207 -7.38 -7.89 -3.42
CA ILE A 207 -5.96 -8.24 -3.26
C ILE A 207 -5.71 -8.80 -1.85
N LEU A 208 -4.94 -9.88 -1.79
CA LEU A 208 -4.39 -10.44 -0.56
C LEU A 208 -2.87 -10.40 -0.62
N ALA A 209 -2.27 -9.50 0.15
CA ALA A 209 -0.83 -9.33 0.22
C ALA A 209 -0.30 -9.52 1.64
N VAL A 210 0.95 -9.93 1.75
CA VAL A 210 1.70 -9.96 3.02
C VAL A 210 2.99 -9.21 2.84
N ASP A 211 3.23 -8.25 3.71
CA ASP A 211 4.48 -7.52 3.80
C ASP A 211 5.33 -7.92 5.02
N GLY A 212 6.59 -7.48 5.03
CA GLY A 212 7.54 -7.76 6.09
C GLY A 212 8.32 -9.05 5.88
N GLU A 213 7.92 -10.14 6.53
CA GLU A 213 8.64 -11.41 6.53
C GLU A 213 7.82 -12.59 5.96
N PRO A 214 7.26 -12.52 4.75
CA PRO A 214 6.43 -13.60 4.18
C PRO A 214 7.17 -14.94 4.10
N GLN A 215 8.50 -14.97 3.97
CA GLN A 215 9.32 -16.19 3.95
C GLN A 215 9.25 -17.01 5.25
N THR A 216 8.66 -16.46 6.31
CA THR A 216 8.47 -17.20 7.59
C THR A 216 7.11 -17.90 7.67
N LEU A 217 6.20 -17.67 6.73
CA LEU A 217 4.93 -18.38 6.60
C LEU A 217 5.14 -19.86 6.22
N LEU A 218 4.08 -20.68 6.31
CA LEU A 218 4.07 -22.01 5.72
C LEU A 218 4.08 -21.94 4.19
N ALA A 219 4.67 -22.92 3.53
CA ALA A 219 4.75 -22.98 2.07
C ALA A 219 3.36 -22.94 1.41
N GLU A 220 2.39 -23.62 2.04
CA GLU A 220 1.01 -23.72 1.58
C GLU A 220 0.28 -22.37 1.56
N THR A 221 0.82 -21.36 2.25
CA THR A 221 0.26 -20.02 2.25
C THR A 221 0.62 -19.22 0.99
N GLY A 222 1.77 -19.52 0.37
CA GLY A 222 2.27 -18.79 -0.80
C GLY A 222 1.27 -18.69 -1.95
N PRO A 223 0.67 -19.79 -2.43
CA PRO A 223 -0.32 -19.77 -3.51
C PRO A 223 -1.58 -18.93 -3.22
N LEU A 224 -1.85 -18.62 -1.95
CA LEU A 224 -3.00 -17.83 -1.53
C LEU A 224 -2.82 -16.31 -1.72
N LEU A 225 -1.57 -15.86 -1.90
CA LEU A 225 -1.21 -14.44 -1.92
C LEU A 225 -1.05 -13.92 -3.35
N ASP A 226 -1.47 -12.68 -3.61
CA ASP A 226 -1.16 -11.95 -4.83
C ASP A 226 0.28 -11.43 -4.82
N TYR A 227 0.75 -10.92 -3.67
CA TYR A 227 2.06 -10.29 -3.56
C TYR A 227 2.79 -10.68 -2.27
N TYR A 228 4.11 -10.83 -2.41
CA TYR A 228 5.10 -10.82 -1.34
C TYR A 228 5.75 -9.43 -1.31
N ILE A 229 5.39 -8.59 -0.36
CA ILE A 229 5.92 -7.23 -0.26
C ILE A 229 7.10 -7.24 0.69
N ILE A 230 8.29 -7.04 0.14
CA ILE A 230 9.53 -7.15 0.90
C ILE A 230 10.02 -5.76 1.29
N GLN A 231 10.11 -5.52 2.57
CA GLN A 231 10.71 -4.33 3.17
C GLN A 231 12.24 -4.39 2.96
N ALA A 232 12.68 -4.13 1.71
CA ALA A 232 14.10 -4.15 1.31
C ALA A 232 14.81 -2.83 1.67
N TYR A 233 14.46 -2.27 2.83
CA TYR A 233 15.01 -1.01 3.32
C TYR A 233 16.53 -1.05 3.41
N TYR A 234 17.16 0.05 2.98
CA TYR A 234 18.64 0.22 3.01
C TYR A 234 19.39 -0.82 2.19
N CYS A 235 18.76 -1.34 1.14
CA CYS A 235 19.38 -2.37 0.30
C CYS A 235 20.52 -1.77 -0.54
N PRO A 236 21.77 -2.25 -0.42
CA PRO A 236 22.93 -1.66 -1.09
C PRO A 236 23.19 -2.22 -2.50
N GLY A 237 22.44 -3.21 -2.96
CA GLY A 237 22.67 -3.81 -4.28
C GLY A 237 21.96 -5.14 -4.52
N ASP A 238 22.08 -5.62 -5.76
CA ASP A 238 21.43 -6.85 -6.23
C ASP A 238 21.75 -8.08 -5.39
N TYR A 239 22.97 -8.18 -4.84
CA TYR A 239 23.34 -9.30 -3.97
C TYR A 239 22.44 -9.40 -2.72
N ASN A 240 22.05 -8.26 -2.14
CA ASN A 240 21.14 -8.26 -0.98
C ASN A 240 19.71 -8.66 -1.41
N LEU A 241 19.25 -8.22 -2.58
CA LEU A 241 17.97 -8.67 -3.14
C LEU A 241 17.98 -10.16 -3.45
N ASP A 242 19.09 -10.70 -4.01
CA ASP A 242 19.27 -12.13 -4.26
C ASP A 242 19.15 -12.97 -2.98
N GLN A 243 19.73 -12.49 -1.87
CA GLN A 243 19.62 -13.17 -0.57
C GLN A 243 18.16 -13.21 -0.07
N ARG A 244 17.45 -12.07 -0.14
CA ARG A 244 16.03 -11.98 0.27
C ARG A 244 15.16 -12.87 -0.61
N PHE A 245 15.35 -12.82 -1.92
CA PHE A 245 14.63 -13.67 -2.87
C PHE A 245 14.90 -15.16 -2.64
N SER A 246 16.14 -15.53 -2.34
CA SER A 246 16.49 -16.92 -2.01
C SER A 246 15.74 -17.43 -0.78
N GLY A 247 15.42 -16.58 0.18
CA GLY A 247 14.56 -16.91 1.32
C GLY A 247 13.13 -17.25 0.88
N LEU A 248 12.54 -16.44 -0.02
CA LEU A 248 11.22 -16.72 -0.60
C LEU A 248 11.22 -18.02 -1.42
N LEU A 249 12.24 -18.19 -2.27
CA LEU A 249 12.36 -19.38 -3.12
C LEU A 249 12.55 -20.65 -2.29
N ALA A 250 13.36 -20.61 -1.22
CA ALA A 250 13.53 -21.73 -0.31
C ALA A 250 12.22 -22.12 0.41
N LYS A 251 11.36 -21.14 0.69
CA LYS A 251 10.07 -21.35 1.35
C LYS A 251 9.00 -21.81 0.39
N PHE A 252 8.74 -21.04 -0.67
CA PHE A 252 7.58 -21.22 -1.53
C PHE A 252 7.89 -22.05 -2.80
N GLY A 253 9.16 -22.24 -3.14
CA GLY A 253 9.60 -22.96 -4.33
C GLY A 253 9.23 -24.47 -4.37
N VAL A 254 8.67 -25.00 -3.28
CA VAL A 254 8.09 -26.36 -3.23
C VAL A 254 6.68 -26.42 -3.84
N LEU A 255 5.98 -25.29 -3.97
CA LEU A 255 4.60 -25.17 -4.46
C LEU A 255 4.44 -24.19 -5.61
N GLU A 256 5.35 -23.25 -5.77
CA GLU A 256 5.36 -22.23 -6.81
C GLU A 256 6.70 -22.26 -7.55
N ASP A 257 6.69 -22.03 -8.86
CA ASP A 257 7.94 -21.91 -9.61
C ASP A 257 8.64 -20.55 -9.34
N GLU A 258 9.92 -20.49 -9.70
CA GLU A 258 10.75 -19.30 -9.45
C GLU A 258 10.20 -18.05 -10.15
N GLU A 259 9.61 -18.21 -11.36
CA GLU A 259 9.02 -17.12 -12.12
C GLU A 259 7.78 -16.56 -11.40
N THR A 260 6.90 -17.42 -10.92
CA THR A 260 5.70 -17.03 -10.14
C THR A 260 6.09 -16.28 -8.88
N ILE A 261 7.07 -16.78 -8.10
CA ILE A 261 7.56 -16.09 -6.91
C ILE A 261 8.13 -14.71 -7.28
N MET A 262 8.91 -14.63 -8.37
CA MET A 262 9.50 -13.37 -8.82
C MET A 262 8.42 -12.35 -9.22
N ARG A 263 7.38 -12.77 -9.94
CA ARG A 263 6.25 -11.92 -10.37
C ARG A 263 5.35 -11.45 -9.22
N LYS A 264 5.36 -12.17 -8.09
CA LYS A 264 4.66 -11.77 -6.86
C LYS A 264 5.51 -10.88 -5.95
N THR A 265 6.84 -10.81 -6.16
CA THR A 265 7.75 -10.09 -5.26
C THR A 265 7.78 -8.60 -5.58
N VAL A 266 7.43 -7.76 -4.58
CA VAL A 266 7.49 -6.30 -4.65
C VAL A 266 8.56 -5.82 -3.68
N TRP A 267 9.55 -5.06 -4.18
CA TRP A 267 10.64 -4.53 -3.39
C TRP A 267 10.33 -3.13 -2.90
N CYS A 268 10.46 -2.86 -1.61
CA CYS A 268 10.11 -1.56 -1.03
C CYS A 268 11.28 -0.91 -0.30
N GLU A 269 11.42 0.42 -0.51
CA GLU A 269 12.39 1.27 0.16
C GLU A 269 11.74 2.14 1.23
N ASP A 270 12.53 2.66 2.18
CA ASP A 270 12.09 3.55 3.26
C ASP A 270 12.13 5.03 2.84
N PHE A 271 10.97 5.60 2.48
CA PHE A 271 10.86 7.03 2.17
C PHE A 271 10.64 7.92 3.40
N GLU A 272 10.51 7.35 4.58
CA GLU A 272 10.65 8.17 5.78
C GLU A 272 12.04 8.78 5.87
N LYS A 273 13.04 8.04 5.44
CA LYS A 273 14.45 8.47 5.41
C LYS A 273 14.88 8.98 4.04
N TYR A 274 14.46 8.33 2.94
CA TYR A 274 15.04 8.55 1.61
C TYR A 274 14.13 9.23 0.60
N GLN A 275 13.11 9.96 1.06
CA GLN A 275 12.16 10.68 0.21
C GLN A 275 12.81 11.68 -0.79
N THR A 276 14.02 12.17 -0.49
CA THR A 276 14.73 13.16 -1.31
C THR A 276 15.71 12.57 -2.30
N SER A 277 16.24 11.36 -2.01
CA SER A 277 17.24 10.69 -2.86
C SER A 277 16.68 9.50 -3.63
N GLY A 278 15.55 8.93 -3.18
CA GLY A 278 15.01 7.71 -3.76
C GLY A 278 15.69 6.44 -3.24
N GLY A 279 16.41 6.53 -2.12
CA GLY A 279 17.04 5.40 -1.47
C GLY A 279 18.48 5.66 -1.01
N CYS A 280 19.14 4.63 -0.55
CA CYS A 280 20.57 4.61 -0.28
C CYS A 280 21.38 4.30 -1.55
N ASP A 281 22.71 4.40 -1.45
CA ASP A 281 23.61 3.98 -2.54
C ASP A 281 23.37 2.50 -2.87
N PHE A 282 23.22 2.20 -4.14
CA PHE A 282 22.94 0.88 -4.67
C PHE A 282 23.84 0.56 -5.86
N VAL A 283 24.38 -0.64 -5.90
CA VAL A 283 25.17 -1.13 -7.02
C VAL A 283 24.48 -2.35 -7.63
N THR A 284 24.12 -2.24 -8.92
CA THR A 284 23.55 -3.37 -9.66
C THR A 284 24.62 -4.42 -9.97
N ARG A 285 24.21 -5.64 -10.34
CA ARG A 285 25.13 -6.71 -10.77
C ARG A 285 25.98 -6.36 -12.00
N ASP A 286 25.48 -5.40 -12.81
CA ASP A 286 26.18 -4.88 -13.99
C ASP A 286 27.12 -3.72 -13.66
N GLY A 287 27.31 -3.40 -12.38
CA GLY A 287 28.19 -2.34 -11.90
C GLY A 287 27.61 -0.92 -12.05
N ILE A 288 26.32 -0.76 -12.27
CA ILE A 288 25.67 0.55 -12.33
C ILE A 288 25.44 1.05 -10.91
N HIS A 289 25.95 2.26 -10.62
CA HIS A 289 25.70 2.96 -9.36
C HIS A 289 24.44 3.80 -9.48
N THR A 290 23.50 3.61 -8.56
CA THR A 290 22.21 4.32 -8.52
C THR A 290 21.68 4.40 -7.08
N TRP A 291 20.43 4.85 -6.91
CA TRP A 291 19.71 4.80 -5.64
C TRP A 291 18.87 3.51 -5.54
N SER A 292 18.67 3.02 -4.33
CA SER A 292 18.10 1.68 -4.10
C SER A 292 16.72 1.46 -4.73
N LEU A 293 15.79 2.44 -4.72
CA LEU A 293 14.49 2.26 -5.39
C LEU A 293 14.65 2.06 -6.90
N MET A 294 15.56 2.83 -7.54
CA MET A 294 15.88 2.66 -8.95
C MET A 294 16.59 1.32 -9.21
N GLY A 295 17.52 0.94 -8.34
CA GLY A 295 18.20 -0.35 -8.42
C GLY A 295 17.23 -1.53 -8.31
N MET A 296 16.25 -1.45 -7.38
CA MET A 296 15.16 -2.42 -7.27
C MET A 296 14.31 -2.48 -8.55
N ALA A 297 14.04 -1.34 -9.20
CA ALA A 297 13.33 -1.28 -10.47
C ALA A 297 14.12 -1.85 -11.65
N MET A 298 15.45 -1.88 -11.55
CA MET A 298 16.36 -2.48 -12.54
C MET A 298 16.68 -3.95 -12.24
N TYR A 299 16.27 -4.45 -11.08
CA TYR A 299 16.64 -5.79 -10.62
C TYR A 299 16.12 -6.88 -11.56
N TYR A 300 16.99 -7.82 -11.87
CA TYR A 300 16.67 -9.04 -12.62
C TYR A 300 17.46 -10.23 -12.07
N ARG A 301 17.02 -11.43 -12.42
CA ARG A 301 17.76 -12.66 -12.09
C ARG A 301 18.31 -13.31 -13.37
N PRO A 302 19.61 -13.63 -13.43
CA PRO A 302 20.19 -14.33 -14.57
C PRO A 302 19.55 -15.70 -14.87
N SER A 303 19.00 -16.37 -13.84
CA SER A 303 18.24 -17.63 -13.97
C SER A 303 16.90 -17.47 -14.68
N LEU A 304 16.35 -16.23 -14.72
CA LEU A 304 15.03 -15.92 -15.25
C LEU A 304 15.12 -14.80 -16.32
N PRO A 305 15.74 -15.07 -17.48
CA PRO A 305 15.94 -14.05 -18.50
C PRO A 305 14.60 -13.52 -19.01
N GLY A 306 14.43 -12.19 -18.95
CA GLY A 306 13.20 -11.50 -19.36
C GLY A 306 12.04 -11.56 -18.36
N CYS A 307 12.17 -12.27 -17.25
CA CYS A 307 11.19 -12.20 -16.17
C CYS A 307 11.38 -10.92 -15.37
N ARG A 308 10.29 -10.18 -15.16
CA ARG A 308 10.24 -9.01 -14.30
C ARG A 308 9.90 -9.38 -12.85
N THR A 309 10.28 -8.53 -11.91
CA THR A 309 9.73 -8.54 -10.53
C THR A 309 8.25 -8.14 -10.53
N GLY A 310 7.53 -8.45 -9.47
CA GLY A 310 6.16 -8.01 -9.26
C GLY A 310 6.03 -6.48 -9.23
N GLY A 311 7.04 -5.81 -8.70
CA GLY A 311 7.04 -4.36 -8.67
C GLY A 311 8.04 -3.75 -7.70
N VAL A 312 7.94 -2.43 -7.54
CA VAL A 312 8.63 -1.70 -6.47
C VAL A 312 7.68 -0.80 -5.71
N GLY A 313 8.09 -0.38 -4.53
CA GLY A 313 7.31 0.51 -3.70
C GLY A 313 8.13 1.26 -2.66
N ALA A 314 7.41 2.03 -1.83
CA ALA A 314 8.07 2.73 -0.74
C ALA A 314 7.18 2.87 0.51
N TYR A 315 7.82 2.73 1.67
CA TYR A 315 7.21 3.06 2.94
C TYR A 315 7.03 4.58 3.04
N ARG A 316 5.82 5.02 3.42
CA ARG A 316 5.43 6.43 3.53
C ARG A 316 5.76 7.25 2.28
N PHE A 317 5.50 6.66 1.11
CA PHE A 317 5.86 7.26 -0.19
C PHE A 317 5.31 8.67 -0.38
N ASN A 318 4.19 9.01 0.28
CA ASN A 318 3.58 10.34 0.22
C ASN A 318 4.51 11.47 0.71
N LEU A 319 5.51 11.17 1.54
CA LEU A 319 6.54 12.13 1.92
C LEU A 319 7.36 12.65 0.72
N GLY A 320 7.47 11.86 -0.33
CA GLY A 320 8.13 12.25 -1.58
C GLY A 320 7.41 13.38 -2.35
N ARG A 321 6.12 13.67 -2.05
CA ARG A 321 5.39 14.74 -2.71
C ARG A 321 6.04 16.11 -2.50
N SER A 322 6.26 16.49 -1.25
CA SER A 322 6.75 17.84 -0.90
C SER A 322 8.22 18.09 -1.26
N LYS A 323 8.99 17.03 -1.45
CA LYS A 323 10.45 17.11 -1.66
C LYS A 323 10.86 16.91 -3.10
N SER A 324 10.18 16.05 -3.84
CA SER A 324 10.58 15.66 -5.19
C SER A 324 9.42 15.54 -6.17
N ASP A 325 8.20 15.89 -5.78
CA ASP A 325 6.98 15.67 -6.55
C ASP A 325 6.88 14.21 -7.08
N TYR A 326 7.21 13.27 -6.20
CA TYR A 326 7.25 11.83 -6.53
C TYR A 326 8.25 11.44 -7.63
N TYR A 327 9.26 12.27 -7.91
CA TYR A 327 10.20 12.06 -9.01
C TYR A 327 10.81 10.64 -8.99
N HIS A 328 11.33 10.20 -7.84
CA HIS A 328 12.00 8.89 -7.71
C HIS A 328 11.04 7.73 -7.96
N LEU A 329 9.80 7.86 -7.46
CA LEU A 329 8.78 6.84 -7.67
C LEU A 329 8.37 6.77 -9.15
N ARG A 330 8.10 7.91 -9.78
CA ARG A 330 7.77 7.99 -11.21
C ARG A 330 8.89 7.44 -12.10
N ALA A 331 10.14 7.75 -11.77
CA ALA A 331 11.30 7.26 -12.51
C ALA A 331 11.43 5.72 -12.40
N ALA A 332 11.19 5.15 -11.20
CA ALA A 332 11.19 3.72 -11.00
C ALA A 332 10.06 3.01 -11.76
N ILE A 333 8.84 3.60 -11.76
CA ILE A 333 7.71 3.09 -12.56
C ILE A 333 8.07 3.03 -14.06
N GLN A 334 8.64 4.11 -14.58
CA GLN A 334 9.02 4.18 -15.98
C GLN A 334 10.15 3.21 -16.34
N GLN A 335 11.08 2.95 -15.40
CA GLN A 335 12.13 1.96 -15.56
C GLN A 335 11.56 0.54 -15.68
N MET A 336 10.59 0.19 -14.82
CA MET A 336 9.95 -1.13 -14.85
C MET A 336 9.04 -1.33 -16.07
N ASN A 337 8.37 -0.26 -16.49
CA ASN A 337 7.33 -0.29 -17.53
C ASN A 337 7.65 0.76 -18.62
N PRO A 338 8.69 0.54 -19.42
CA PRO A 338 9.05 1.48 -20.48
C PRO A 338 7.93 1.56 -21.52
N ALA A 339 7.64 2.77 -22.01
CA ALA A 339 6.68 2.96 -23.07
C ALA A 339 7.08 2.14 -24.31
N SER A 340 6.10 1.45 -24.91
CA SER A 340 6.30 0.76 -26.18
C SER A 340 6.75 1.78 -27.23
N LYS A 341 7.84 1.49 -27.96
CA LYS A 341 8.34 2.34 -29.04
C LYS A 341 7.42 2.25 -30.25
#